data_4cb8bbdbf3c4861c6ffdbcfe6bcd095d
#
_entry.id   4cb8bbdbf3c4861c6ffdbcfe6bcd095d
#
_cell.length_a   1.000
_cell.length_b   1.000
_cell.length_c   1.000
_cell.angle_alpha   90.00
_cell.angle_beta   90.00
_cell.angle_gamma   90.00
#
_symmetry.space_group_name_H-M   'P 1'
#
loop_
_entity.id
_entity.type
_entity.pdbx_description
1 polymer ?
#
loop_
_entity_poly.entity_id
_entity_poly.type
_entity_poly.pdbx_seq_one_letter_code
_entity_poly.pdbx_strand_id
1 'polypeptide(L)'
;FESHIEPVDPYVEMVSDAFGSTESEFDHMREEDPNFEAKKFYDILDAAKQPIYDGCKEGLSKLSLAARLMSLKTDNNLSQNCMDSIAQIMQEYLPEGNNSPKSYYEIKKLMRSLGLPYQKIDVCQDKCMIFWKETEKEEYCLFCKKDRYRPTQKIGQKSIPYRQMFYLPIADRLKRLYQSHNTAKHMRWHAEHLASDGEMGHPSDGEAWKHFHK
;
A
#
# COMPACT_ATOMS: atom_id res chain seq x y z
N PHE A 1 -22.16 17.17 28.08
CA PHE A 1 -20.72 16.80 28.00
C PHE A 1 -20.46 16.38 26.56
N GLU A 2 -20.09 17.34 25.72
CA GLU A 2 -19.50 17.02 24.42
C GLU A 2 -18.07 16.56 24.68
N SER A 3 -17.81 15.29 24.43
CA SER A 3 -16.47 14.75 24.42
C SER A 3 -15.72 15.41 23.25
N HIS A 4 -14.79 16.30 23.53
CA HIS A 4 -13.81 16.76 22.57
C HIS A 4 -12.95 15.52 22.16
N ILE A 5 -13.35 14.87 21.08
CA ILE A 5 -12.50 13.89 20.39
C ILE A 5 -11.46 14.75 19.67
N GLU A 6 -10.21 14.73 20.14
CA GLU A 6 -9.11 15.36 19.42
C GLU A 6 -9.03 14.74 18.01
N PRO A 7 -8.86 15.54 16.96
CA PRO A 7 -8.74 15.03 15.61
C PRO A 7 -7.50 14.15 15.51
N VAL A 8 -7.69 12.87 15.22
CA VAL A 8 -6.59 11.92 15.00
C VAL A 8 -5.79 12.38 13.77
N ASP A 9 -4.46 12.38 13.86
CA ASP A 9 -3.59 12.70 12.74
C ASP A 9 -3.88 11.75 11.57
N PRO A 10 -4.20 12.24 10.36
CA PRO A 10 -4.59 11.41 9.22
C PRO A 10 -3.50 10.43 8.77
N TYR A 11 -2.24 10.68 9.09
CA TYR A 11 -1.15 9.76 8.78
C TYR A 11 -1.03 8.64 9.81
N VAL A 12 -1.38 8.89 11.06
CA VAL A 12 -1.53 7.84 12.10
C VAL A 12 -2.71 6.94 11.76
N GLU A 13 -3.84 7.51 11.35
CA GLU A 13 -5.00 6.75 10.88
C GLU A 13 -4.65 5.89 9.64
N MET A 14 -3.90 6.44 8.69
CA MET A 14 -3.43 5.70 7.52
C MET A 14 -2.56 4.47 7.90
N VAL A 15 -1.75 4.57 8.95
CA VAL A 15 -0.97 3.44 9.46
C VAL A 15 -1.89 2.40 10.06
N SER A 16 -2.83 2.79 10.91
CA SER A 16 -3.81 1.88 11.53
C SER A 16 -4.64 1.14 10.48
N ASP A 17 -5.12 1.85 9.46
CA ASP A 17 -5.85 1.27 8.32
C ASP A 17 -4.99 0.27 7.52
N ALA A 18 -3.69 0.56 7.37
CA ALA A 18 -2.80 -0.30 6.61
C ALA A 18 -2.54 -1.65 7.29
N PHE A 19 -2.52 -1.68 8.62
CA PHE A 19 -2.21 -2.87 9.40
C PHE A 19 -3.45 -3.53 10.02
N GLY A 20 -4.61 -2.85 9.98
CA GLY A 20 -5.87 -3.36 10.54
C GLY A 20 -5.85 -3.43 12.07
N SER A 21 -5.04 -2.60 12.72
CA SER A 21 -4.83 -2.64 14.17
C SER A 21 -4.68 -1.23 14.73
N THR A 22 -5.09 -1.04 15.97
CA THR A 22 -4.91 0.20 16.70
C THR A 22 -3.70 0.10 17.64
N GLU A 23 -3.16 1.24 18.03
CA GLU A 23 -2.02 1.30 18.96
C GLU A 23 -2.32 0.56 20.29
N SER A 24 -3.56 0.64 20.78
CA SER A 24 -4.00 -0.02 22.02
C SER A 24 -3.97 -1.56 21.94
N GLU A 25 -4.20 -2.13 20.76
CA GLU A 25 -4.16 -3.59 20.56
C GLU A 25 -2.73 -4.14 20.62
N PHE A 26 -1.75 -3.35 20.17
CA PHE A 26 -0.33 -3.72 20.24
C PHE A 26 0.31 -3.44 21.59
N ASP A 27 -0.19 -2.48 22.37
CA ASP A 27 0.38 -2.12 23.67
C ASP A 27 0.28 -3.27 24.70
N HIS A 28 -0.74 -4.12 24.58
CA HIS A 28 -0.88 -5.34 25.40
C HIS A 28 0.12 -6.46 25.04
N MET A 29 0.82 -6.35 23.90
CA MET A 29 1.82 -7.34 23.43
C MET A 29 3.26 -6.92 23.72
N ARG A 30 3.49 -5.85 24.48
CA ARG A 30 4.83 -5.29 24.76
C ARG A 30 5.72 -6.11 25.68
N GLU A 31 5.22 -7.19 26.27
CA GLU A 31 6.03 -8.06 27.14
C GLU A 31 6.92 -9.04 26.36
N GLU A 32 6.71 -9.21 25.06
CA GLU A 32 7.53 -10.05 24.18
C GLU A 32 8.21 -9.20 23.10
N ASP A 33 9.39 -9.62 22.63
CA ASP A 33 10.05 -9.00 21.50
C ASP A 33 9.08 -8.97 20.29
N PRO A 34 8.81 -7.80 19.70
CA PRO A 34 7.81 -7.67 18.64
C PRO A 34 8.18 -8.54 17.45
N ASN A 35 7.24 -9.33 16.97
CA ASN A 35 7.41 -10.08 15.74
C ASN A 35 7.66 -9.13 14.55
N PHE A 36 8.06 -9.68 13.40
CA PHE A 36 8.44 -8.88 12.23
C PHE A 36 7.34 -7.90 11.75
N GLU A 37 6.07 -8.30 11.82
CA GLU A 37 4.94 -7.44 11.41
C GLU A 37 4.65 -6.35 12.44
N ALA A 38 4.68 -6.67 13.74
CA ALA A 38 4.53 -5.70 14.80
C ALA A 38 5.66 -4.66 14.77
N LYS A 39 6.92 -5.10 14.59
CA LYS A 39 8.05 -4.19 14.44
C LYS A 39 7.84 -3.23 13.26
N LYS A 40 7.38 -3.73 12.13
CA LYS A 40 7.09 -2.95 10.95
C LYS A 40 5.97 -1.91 11.19
N PHE A 41 4.95 -2.28 11.95
CA PHE A 41 3.89 -1.37 12.37
C PHE A 41 4.45 -0.23 13.22
N TYR A 42 5.23 -0.55 14.27
CA TYR A 42 5.83 0.47 15.12
C TYR A 42 6.80 1.39 14.38
N ASP A 43 7.67 0.86 13.52
CA ASP A 43 8.59 1.66 12.71
C ASP A 43 7.84 2.70 11.85
N ILE A 44 6.68 2.34 11.31
CA ILE A 44 5.86 3.25 10.50
C ILE A 44 5.04 4.20 11.36
N LEU A 45 4.53 3.75 12.50
CA LEU A 45 3.82 4.58 13.46
C LEU A 45 4.76 5.66 14.03
N ASP A 46 5.99 5.29 14.37
CA ASP A 46 7.02 6.24 14.78
C ASP A 46 7.31 7.26 13.68
N ALA A 47 7.41 6.82 12.43
CA ALA A 47 7.59 7.73 11.29
C ALA A 47 6.38 8.66 11.08
N ALA A 48 5.16 8.26 11.47
CA ALA A 48 3.98 9.10 11.43
C ALA A 48 3.96 10.14 12.56
N LYS A 49 4.45 9.79 13.74
CA LYS A 49 4.50 10.67 14.91
C LYS A 49 5.74 11.55 14.96
N GLN A 50 6.87 11.08 14.38
CA GLN A 50 8.14 11.79 14.44
C GLN A 50 8.11 13.07 13.61
N PRO A 51 8.28 14.26 14.21
CA PRO A 51 8.32 15.52 13.50
C PRO A 51 9.54 15.58 12.56
N ILE A 52 9.45 16.37 11.49
CA ILE A 52 10.56 16.54 10.54
C ILE A 52 11.77 17.17 11.22
N TYR A 53 11.54 18.14 12.10
CA TYR A 53 12.54 18.75 12.98
C TYR A 53 11.84 19.34 14.22
N ASP A 54 12.60 19.55 15.28
CA ASP A 54 12.08 20.10 16.52
C ASP A 54 11.52 21.51 16.33
N GLY A 55 10.23 21.70 16.68
CA GLY A 55 9.52 22.96 16.53
C GLY A 55 8.86 23.16 15.15
N CYS A 56 8.83 22.16 14.29
CA CYS A 56 8.02 22.24 13.07
C CYS A 56 6.52 22.22 13.41
N LYS A 57 5.70 22.66 12.44
CA LYS A 57 4.25 22.66 12.59
C LYS A 57 3.72 21.24 12.80
N GLU A 58 2.72 21.10 13.68
CA GLU A 58 2.03 19.85 13.94
C GLU A 58 1.51 19.19 12.64
N GLY A 59 1.56 17.87 12.57
CA GLY A 59 1.19 17.09 11.39
C GLY A 59 2.28 17.00 10.30
N LEU A 60 3.42 17.71 10.47
CA LEU A 60 4.56 17.58 9.57
C LEU A 60 5.52 16.49 10.07
N SER A 61 5.20 15.25 9.77
CA SER A 61 5.98 14.09 10.16
C SER A 61 6.79 13.53 8.99
N LYS A 62 7.74 12.65 9.32
CA LYS A 62 8.54 11.92 8.32
C LYS A 62 7.67 11.16 7.32
N LEU A 63 6.58 10.53 7.81
CA LEU A 63 5.65 9.80 6.96
C LEU A 63 4.80 10.74 6.11
N SER A 64 4.30 11.84 6.68
CA SER A 64 3.51 12.84 5.95
C SER A 64 4.29 13.43 4.79
N LEU A 65 5.57 13.75 5.00
CA LEU A 65 6.46 14.23 3.97
C LEU A 65 6.68 13.18 2.87
N ALA A 66 6.97 11.94 3.24
CA ALA A 66 7.19 10.85 2.29
C ALA A 66 5.94 10.60 1.41
N ALA A 67 4.75 10.62 2.01
CA ALA A 67 3.49 10.45 1.30
C ALA A 67 3.24 11.60 0.30
N ARG A 68 3.45 12.84 0.71
CA ARG A 68 3.29 14.02 -0.17
C ARG A 68 4.29 14.03 -1.32
N LEU A 69 5.54 13.66 -1.05
CA LEU A 69 6.58 13.54 -2.09
C LEU A 69 6.24 12.42 -3.09
N MET A 70 5.67 11.30 -2.61
CA MET A 70 5.26 10.22 -3.50
C MET A 70 4.06 10.61 -4.36
N SER A 71 3.08 11.36 -3.82
CA SER A 71 1.97 11.92 -4.59
C SER A 71 2.50 12.87 -5.66
N LEU A 72 3.35 13.82 -5.28
CA LEU A 72 3.97 14.76 -6.23
C LEU A 72 4.69 14.04 -7.37
N LYS A 73 5.44 12.96 -7.05
CA LYS A 73 6.11 12.13 -8.05
C LYS A 73 5.12 11.51 -9.03
N THR A 74 4.01 10.98 -8.52
CA THR A 74 3.01 10.28 -9.32
C THR A 74 2.23 11.25 -10.21
N ASP A 75 1.80 12.37 -9.66
CA ASP A 75 0.99 13.37 -10.34
C ASP A 75 1.76 14.08 -11.47
N ASN A 76 3.08 14.23 -11.29
CA ASN A 76 3.94 14.94 -12.24
C ASN A 76 4.92 14.03 -13.01
N ASN A 77 4.79 12.71 -12.87
CA ASN A 77 5.70 11.74 -13.50
C ASN A 77 7.19 12.03 -13.30
N LEU A 78 7.58 12.49 -12.08
CA LEU A 78 8.95 12.85 -11.78
C LEU A 78 9.88 11.63 -11.87
N SER A 79 11.07 11.83 -12.41
CA SER A 79 12.10 10.78 -12.46
C SER A 79 12.63 10.43 -11.05
N GLN A 80 13.27 9.29 -10.91
CA GLN A 80 13.93 8.92 -9.66
C GLN A 80 15.04 9.94 -9.30
N ASN A 81 15.84 10.35 -10.27
CA ASN A 81 16.92 11.33 -10.05
C ASN A 81 16.36 12.67 -9.55
N CYS A 82 15.22 13.12 -10.10
CA CYS A 82 14.56 14.34 -9.62
C CYS A 82 14.15 14.21 -8.15
N MET A 83 13.61 13.06 -7.74
CA MET A 83 13.24 12.80 -6.35
C MET A 83 14.45 12.76 -5.41
N ASP A 84 15.57 12.21 -5.86
CA ASP A 84 16.83 12.22 -5.09
C ASP A 84 17.38 13.65 -4.95
N SER A 85 17.30 14.46 -6.01
CA SER A 85 17.69 15.88 -5.95
C SER A 85 16.78 16.67 -4.98
N ILE A 86 15.47 16.44 -4.99
CA ILE A 86 14.54 17.07 -4.04
C ILE A 86 14.91 16.70 -2.61
N ALA A 87 15.16 15.39 -2.35
CA ALA A 87 15.56 14.92 -1.03
C ALA A 87 16.87 15.57 -0.56
N GLN A 88 17.85 15.74 -1.46
CA GLN A 88 19.12 16.41 -1.16
C GLN A 88 18.90 17.88 -0.82
N ILE A 89 18.15 18.62 -1.62
CA ILE A 89 17.81 20.03 -1.33
C ILE A 89 17.16 20.14 0.04
N MET A 90 16.24 19.24 0.40
CA MET A 90 15.60 19.25 1.73
C MET A 90 16.62 19.04 2.85
N GLN A 91 17.62 18.18 2.67
CA GLN A 91 18.70 17.98 3.66
C GLN A 91 19.55 19.23 3.84
N GLU A 92 19.78 20.01 2.76
CA GLU A 92 20.59 21.22 2.79
C GLU A 92 19.87 22.41 3.45
N TYR A 93 18.55 22.51 3.30
CA TYR A 93 17.77 23.66 3.75
C TYR A 93 17.04 23.45 5.08
N LEU A 94 16.85 22.21 5.52
CA LEU A 94 16.27 21.91 6.84
C LEU A 94 17.34 21.96 7.93
N PRO A 95 16.95 22.21 9.19
CA PRO A 95 17.88 22.23 10.32
C PRO A 95 18.71 20.94 10.41
N GLU A 96 19.93 21.03 10.95
CA GLU A 96 20.76 19.86 11.22
C GLU A 96 20.04 18.88 12.14
N GLY A 97 20.20 17.58 11.87
CA GLY A 97 19.52 16.52 12.65
C GLY A 97 18.06 16.30 12.26
N ASN A 98 17.58 16.92 11.17
CA ASN A 98 16.21 16.69 10.70
C ASN A 98 15.95 15.22 10.30
N ASN A 99 14.67 14.83 10.36
CA ASN A 99 14.19 13.48 10.07
C ASN A 99 13.66 13.31 8.63
N SER A 100 13.94 14.24 7.72
CA SER A 100 13.46 14.11 6.34
C SER A 100 14.13 12.92 5.63
N PRO A 101 13.44 12.24 4.71
CA PRO A 101 14.02 11.16 3.92
C PRO A 101 15.21 11.67 3.08
N LYS A 102 16.33 10.95 3.10
CA LYS A 102 17.57 11.33 2.44
C LYS A 102 17.62 10.95 0.96
N SER A 103 16.69 10.11 0.50
CA SER A 103 16.66 9.63 -0.88
C SER A 103 15.28 9.10 -1.27
N TYR A 104 15.05 8.97 -2.57
CA TYR A 104 13.86 8.29 -3.08
C TYR A 104 13.74 6.84 -2.58
N TYR A 105 14.86 6.17 -2.36
CA TYR A 105 14.85 4.82 -1.79
C TYR A 105 14.20 4.80 -0.40
N GLU A 106 14.51 5.74 0.48
CA GLU A 106 13.91 5.84 1.81
C GLU A 106 12.42 6.17 1.74
N ILE A 107 12.03 7.15 0.89
CA ILE A 107 10.63 7.48 0.62
C ILE A 107 9.87 6.22 0.20
N LYS A 108 10.39 5.50 -0.78
CA LYS A 108 9.80 4.29 -1.31
C LYS A 108 9.72 3.16 -0.28
N LYS A 109 10.73 3.04 0.59
CA LYS A 109 10.77 2.04 1.67
C LYS A 109 9.63 2.27 2.66
N LEU A 110 9.43 3.53 3.11
CA LEU A 110 8.32 3.90 4.00
C LEU A 110 6.97 3.61 3.34
N MET A 111 6.75 4.07 2.12
CA MET A 111 5.47 3.89 1.41
C MET A 111 5.15 2.43 1.08
N ARG A 112 6.17 1.59 0.83
CA ARG A 112 5.96 0.15 0.61
C ARG A 112 5.40 -0.57 1.83
N SER A 113 5.74 -0.13 3.02
CA SER A 113 5.24 -0.73 4.25
C SER A 113 3.75 -0.50 4.46
N LEU A 114 3.21 0.59 3.90
CA LEU A 114 1.77 0.89 3.88
C LEU A 114 1.05 0.32 2.66
N GLY A 115 1.82 -0.09 1.64
CA GLY A 115 1.27 -0.55 0.37
C GLY A 115 0.54 -1.88 0.48
N LEU A 116 -0.49 -2.04 -0.34
CA LEU A 116 -1.14 -3.33 -0.53
C LEU A 116 -0.19 -4.30 -1.26
N PRO A 117 -0.21 -5.59 -0.92
CA PRO A 117 0.62 -6.58 -1.57
C PRO A 117 0.30 -6.67 -3.06
N TYR A 118 1.32 -6.96 -3.84
CA TYR A 118 1.20 -7.28 -5.26
C TYR A 118 2.15 -8.41 -5.62
N GLN A 119 1.81 -9.14 -6.65
CA GLN A 119 2.66 -10.20 -7.20
C GLN A 119 3.11 -9.80 -8.61
N LYS A 120 4.36 -10.07 -8.93
CA LYS A 120 4.87 -9.94 -10.30
C LYS A 120 4.74 -11.28 -10.98
N ILE A 121 4.00 -11.31 -12.08
CA ILE A 121 3.81 -12.50 -12.90
C ILE A 121 4.51 -12.27 -14.23
N ASP A 122 5.36 -13.20 -14.63
CA ASP A 122 6.04 -13.11 -15.90
C ASP A 122 5.06 -13.37 -17.07
N VAL A 123 5.27 -12.66 -18.16
CA VAL A 123 4.40 -12.67 -19.33
C VAL A 123 5.26 -12.96 -20.57
N CYS A 124 4.73 -13.76 -21.48
CA CYS A 124 5.37 -14.01 -22.76
C CYS A 124 5.67 -12.70 -23.51
N GLN A 125 6.77 -12.66 -24.26
CA GLN A 125 7.18 -11.51 -25.07
C GLN A 125 6.08 -11.03 -25.99
N ASP A 126 5.34 -11.95 -26.63
CA ASP A 126 4.22 -11.68 -27.54
C ASP A 126 2.86 -11.69 -26.84
N LYS A 127 2.85 -11.75 -25.49
CA LYS A 127 1.63 -11.75 -24.67
C LYS A 127 0.72 -12.98 -24.87
N CYS A 128 1.23 -14.09 -25.41
CA CYS A 128 0.44 -15.31 -25.68
C CYS A 128 -0.04 -15.99 -24.39
N MET A 129 0.78 -15.93 -23.29
CA MET A 129 0.46 -16.54 -22.03
C MET A 129 1.12 -15.79 -20.87
N ILE A 130 0.62 -16.05 -19.66
CA ILE A 130 1.26 -15.72 -18.40
C ILE A 130 1.92 -16.97 -17.82
N PHE A 131 3.05 -16.81 -17.11
CA PHE A 131 3.74 -17.90 -16.41
C PHE A 131 3.22 -17.95 -14.97
N TRP A 132 2.11 -18.67 -14.77
CA TRP A 132 1.36 -18.70 -13.52
C TRP A 132 0.78 -20.07 -13.22
N LYS A 133 0.72 -20.48 -11.95
CA LYS A 133 0.21 -21.77 -11.48
C LYS A 133 0.89 -22.94 -12.22
N GLU A 134 0.14 -23.65 -13.06
CA GLU A 134 0.60 -24.83 -13.79
C GLU A 134 1.80 -24.53 -14.71
N THR A 135 1.87 -23.31 -15.22
CA THR A 135 2.93 -22.84 -16.13
C THR A 135 4.04 -22.04 -15.44
N GLU A 136 4.02 -21.92 -14.11
CA GLU A 136 4.97 -21.11 -13.35
C GLU A 136 6.43 -21.52 -13.54
N LYS A 137 6.69 -22.83 -13.77
CA LYS A 137 8.03 -23.37 -13.92
C LYS A 137 8.52 -23.41 -15.37
N GLU A 138 7.67 -23.05 -16.32
CA GLU A 138 8.05 -23.07 -17.73
C GLU A 138 9.07 -21.96 -18.05
N GLU A 139 10.05 -22.31 -18.84
CA GLU A 139 11.08 -21.37 -19.31
C GLU A 139 10.79 -20.81 -20.70
N TYR A 140 9.83 -21.41 -21.41
CA TYR A 140 9.43 -21.06 -22.77
C TYR A 140 7.92 -20.88 -22.86
N CYS A 141 7.49 -20.01 -23.76
CA CYS A 141 6.07 -19.88 -24.08
C CYS A 141 5.56 -21.16 -24.75
N LEU A 142 4.48 -21.74 -24.23
CA LEU A 142 3.89 -22.96 -24.79
C LEU A 142 3.31 -22.74 -26.21
N PHE A 143 2.95 -21.52 -26.55
CA PHE A 143 2.35 -21.17 -27.84
C PHE A 143 3.38 -20.73 -28.88
N CYS A 144 4.18 -19.69 -28.61
CA CYS A 144 5.12 -19.14 -29.59
C CYS A 144 6.57 -19.64 -29.40
N LYS A 145 6.85 -20.47 -28.39
CA LYS A 145 8.14 -21.07 -28.06
C LYS A 145 9.27 -20.08 -27.75
N LYS A 146 8.96 -18.79 -27.56
CA LYS A 146 9.94 -17.78 -27.17
C LYS A 146 10.33 -17.92 -25.71
N ASP A 147 11.59 -17.58 -25.43
CA ASP A 147 12.16 -17.61 -24.07
C ASP A 147 11.40 -16.66 -23.12
N ARG A 148 11.27 -17.10 -21.87
CA ARG A 148 10.74 -16.31 -20.77
C ARG A 148 11.73 -15.24 -20.31
N TYR A 149 13.02 -15.59 -20.25
CA TYR A 149 14.06 -14.76 -19.69
C TYR A 149 14.99 -14.19 -20.76
N ARG A 150 15.56 -13.02 -20.45
CA ARG A 150 16.60 -12.42 -21.26
C ARG A 150 17.89 -13.20 -21.08
N PRO A 151 18.72 -13.33 -22.14
CA PRO A 151 20.02 -13.97 -22.02
C PRO A 151 20.87 -13.21 -20.97
N THR A 152 21.37 -13.92 -19.98
CA THR A 152 22.25 -13.38 -18.95
C THR A 152 23.71 -13.62 -19.34
N GLN A 153 24.53 -12.58 -19.29
CA GLN A 153 25.95 -12.68 -19.66
C GLN A 153 26.87 -13.17 -18.52
N LYS A 154 26.34 -13.29 -17.28
CA LYS A 154 27.14 -13.66 -16.10
C LYS A 154 26.52 -14.85 -15.38
N ILE A 155 27.35 -15.85 -15.09
CA ILE A 155 26.98 -17.02 -14.28
C ILE A 155 26.58 -16.55 -12.87
N GLY A 156 25.44 -17.03 -12.35
CA GLY A 156 24.94 -16.69 -11.02
C GLY A 156 24.09 -15.41 -10.94
N GLN A 157 23.86 -14.73 -12.05
CA GLN A 157 22.95 -13.58 -12.09
C GLN A 157 21.50 -14.05 -12.12
N LYS A 158 20.62 -13.34 -11.37
CA LYS A 158 19.18 -13.63 -11.36
C LYS A 158 18.60 -13.45 -12.77
N SER A 159 17.85 -14.45 -13.24
CA SER A 159 17.15 -14.40 -14.53
C SER A 159 16.18 -13.22 -14.58
N ILE A 160 16.26 -12.43 -15.63
CA ILE A 160 15.41 -11.25 -15.83
C ILE A 160 14.37 -11.58 -16.91
N PRO A 161 13.07 -11.59 -16.59
CA PRO A 161 12.04 -11.87 -17.57
C PRO A 161 11.94 -10.74 -18.61
N TYR A 162 11.51 -11.08 -19.81
CA TYR A 162 11.30 -10.08 -20.86
C TYR A 162 10.17 -9.13 -20.52
N ARG A 163 9.07 -9.65 -19.93
CA ARG A 163 7.89 -8.88 -19.53
C ARG A 163 7.35 -9.38 -18.20
N GLN A 164 6.79 -8.47 -17.45
CA GLN A 164 6.07 -8.75 -16.20
C GLN A 164 4.79 -7.94 -16.14
N MET A 165 3.78 -8.50 -15.51
CA MET A 165 2.57 -7.80 -15.08
C MET A 165 2.50 -7.75 -13.56
N PHE A 166 1.77 -6.77 -13.04
CA PHE A 166 1.45 -6.68 -11.62
C PHE A 166 0.06 -7.29 -11.39
N TYR A 167 0.02 -8.35 -10.61
CA TYR A 167 -1.22 -8.91 -10.10
C TYR A 167 -1.50 -8.31 -8.73
N LEU A 168 -2.67 -7.73 -8.58
CA LEU A 168 -3.12 -7.03 -7.38
C LEU A 168 -4.25 -7.85 -6.75
N PRO A 169 -3.98 -8.64 -5.68
CA PRO A 169 -5.00 -9.47 -5.02
C PRO A 169 -6.16 -8.60 -4.54
N ILE A 170 -7.37 -8.89 -4.97
CA ILE A 170 -8.55 -8.11 -4.61
C ILE A 170 -8.94 -8.31 -3.15
N ALA A 171 -8.68 -9.50 -2.58
CA ALA A 171 -9.03 -9.84 -1.21
C ALA A 171 -8.39 -8.86 -0.20
N ASP A 172 -7.10 -8.56 -0.35
CA ASP A 172 -6.40 -7.65 0.57
C ASP A 172 -6.90 -6.21 0.45
N ARG A 173 -7.35 -5.81 -0.75
CA ARG A 173 -7.97 -4.50 -0.98
C ARG A 173 -9.34 -4.42 -0.31
N LEU A 174 -10.16 -5.44 -0.47
CA LEU A 174 -11.47 -5.52 0.19
C LEU A 174 -11.32 -5.55 1.71
N LYS A 175 -10.40 -6.38 2.24
CA LYS A 175 -10.11 -6.38 3.68
C LYS A 175 -9.83 -4.98 4.20
N ARG A 176 -8.94 -4.22 3.54
CA ARG A 176 -8.61 -2.84 3.94
C ARG A 176 -9.84 -1.93 3.93
N LEU A 177 -10.73 -2.03 2.93
CA LEU A 177 -11.95 -1.25 2.88
C LEU A 177 -12.92 -1.58 4.03
N TYR A 178 -12.97 -2.85 4.46
CA TYR A 178 -13.78 -3.27 5.61
C TYR A 178 -13.13 -2.93 6.96
N GLN A 179 -11.81 -2.86 7.03
CA GLN A 179 -11.07 -2.54 8.26
C GLN A 179 -11.03 -1.04 8.53
N SER A 180 -10.96 -0.20 7.49
CA SER A 180 -10.92 1.25 7.64
C SER A 180 -12.24 1.77 8.20
N HIS A 181 -12.15 2.53 9.29
CA HIS A 181 -13.32 3.13 9.96
C HIS A 181 -14.14 4.02 9.01
N ASN A 182 -13.46 4.75 8.14
CA ASN A 182 -14.09 5.67 7.19
C ASN A 182 -14.88 4.94 6.09
N THR A 183 -14.43 3.78 5.64
CA THR A 183 -15.04 3.08 4.51
C THR A 183 -15.92 1.89 4.91
N ALA A 184 -15.72 1.31 6.09
CA ALA A 184 -16.43 0.11 6.55
C ALA A 184 -17.96 0.25 6.50
N LYS A 185 -18.50 1.41 6.92
CA LYS A 185 -19.94 1.69 6.86
C LYS A 185 -20.50 1.64 5.43
N HIS A 186 -19.73 2.14 4.46
CA HIS A 186 -20.14 2.15 3.06
C HIS A 186 -20.04 0.75 2.43
N MET A 187 -19.09 -0.07 2.90
CA MET A 187 -18.94 -1.45 2.46
C MET A 187 -20.08 -2.36 2.93
N ARG A 188 -20.75 -2.01 4.04
CA ARG A 188 -21.89 -2.76 4.59
C ARG A 188 -23.24 -2.20 4.15
N TRP A 189 -23.27 -1.11 3.43
CA TRP A 189 -24.49 -0.43 3.02
C TRP A 189 -25.52 -1.37 2.38
N HIS A 190 -25.10 -2.30 1.52
CA HIS A 190 -26.00 -3.24 0.82
C HIS A 190 -26.72 -4.23 1.75
N ALA A 191 -26.17 -4.49 2.93
CA ALA A 191 -26.78 -5.36 3.95
C ALA A 191 -27.72 -4.58 4.88
N GLU A 192 -27.49 -3.27 5.01
CA GLU A 192 -28.23 -2.37 5.90
C GLU A 192 -29.31 -1.58 5.15
N HIS A 193 -29.19 -1.53 3.80
CA HIS A 193 -30.14 -0.82 2.95
C HIS A 193 -31.49 -1.53 2.88
N LEU A 194 -32.55 -0.79 3.15
CA LEU A 194 -33.92 -1.22 2.97
C LEU A 194 -34.49 -0.55 1.72
N ALA A 195 -34.79 -1.36 0.71
CA ALA A 195 -35.46 -0.87 -0.49
C ALA A 195 -36.90 -0.44 -0.18
N SER A 196 -37.37 0.62 -0.82
CA SER A 196 -38.80 0.97 -0.82
C SER A 196 -39.60 -0.08 -1.61
N ASP A 197 -40.79 -0.42 -1.15
CA ASP A 197 -41.61 -1.42 -1.83
C ASP A 197 -41.89 -1.01 -3.30
N GLY A 198 -41.48 -1.91 -4.20
CA GLY A 198 -41.70 -1.75 -5.65
C GLY A 198 -40.65 -0.90 -6.37
N GLU A 199 -39.66 -0.35 -5.67
CA GLU A 199 -38.54 0.38 -6.27
C GLU A 199 -37.25 -0.44 -6.22
N MET A 200 -36.51 -0.44 -7.32
CA MET A 200 -35.18 -1.04 -7.41
C MET A 200 -34.14 0.06 -7.59
N GLY A 201 -33.61 0.55 -6.48
CA GLY A 201 -32.58 1.60 -6.45
C GLY A 201 -31.15 1.05 -6.58
N HIS A 202 -30.94 -0.23 -6.23
CA HIS A 202 -29.66 -0.89 -6.26
C HIS A 202 -29.79 -2.36 -6.68
N PRO A 203 -28.77 -2.99 -7.31
CA PRO A 203 -28.81 -4.42 -7.65
C PRO A 203 -29.14 -5.37 -6.50
N SER A 204 -28.81 -4.98 -5.24
CA SER A 204 -29.14 -5.77 -4.05
C SER A 204 -30.65 -5.87 -3.76
N ASP A 205 -31.46 -5.01 -4.34
CA ASP A 205 -32.92 -5.00 -4.16
C ASP A 205 -33.59 -6.07 -5.03
N GLY A 206 -32.87 -6.56 -6.05
CA GLY A 206 -33.35 -7.56 -6.98
C GLY A 206 -33.48 -8.96 -6.39
N GLU A 207 -34.46 -9.73 -6.86
CA GLU A 207 -34.73 -11.11 -6.41
C GLU A 207 -33.52 -12.04 -6.63
N ALA A 208 -32.72 -11.82 -7.67
CA ALA A 208 -31.50 -12.57 -7.91
C ALA A 208 -30.48 -12.41 -6.77
N TRP A 209 -30.31 -11.19 -6.26
CA TRP A 209 -29.42 -10.92 -5.13
C TRP A 209 -29.94 -11.56 -3.85
N LYS A 210 -31.23 -11.41 -3.55
CA LYS A 210 -31.89 -12.03 -2.39
C LYS A 210 -31.77 -13.54 -2.41
N HIS A 211 -31.71 -14.15 -3.59
CA HIS A 211 -31.52 -15.60 -3.73
C HIS A 211 -30.14 -16.06 -3.28
N PHE A 212 -29.08 -15.28 -3.52
CA PHE A 212 -27.71 -15.60 -3.11
C PHE A 212 -27.45 -15.36 -1.61
N HIS A 213 -28.29 -14.59 -0.94
CA HIS A 213 -28.14 -14.26 0.48
C HIS A 213 -28.96 -15.16 1.42
N LYS A 214 -29.64 -16.17 0.90
CA LYS A 214 -30.32 -17.24 1.67
C LYS A 214 -29.34 -18.37 1.90
#